data_218bee56593af6b292dd77a8d197dd22
#
_entry.id   218bee56593af6b292dd77a8d197dd22
#
_cell.length_a   1.000
_cell.length_b   1.000
_cell.length_c   1.000
_cell.angle_alpha   90.00
_cell.angle_beta   90.00
_cell.angle_gamma   90.00
#
_symmetry.space_group_name_H-M   'P 1'
#
loop_
_entity.id
_entity.type
_entity.pdbx_description
1 polymer ?
#
loop_
_entity_poly.entity_id
_entity_poly.type
_entity_poly.pdbx_seq_one_letter_code
_entity_poly.pdbx_strand_id
1 'polypeptide(L)'
;MLGVLLEEILAYMRSLPGSRRLRTLVVFDEVFGMLPPHPANPATKRPTVALMKQSRAFGVGVVIATQNPMDLDYRALSNAGFWAVGRLQTDADRARVVESLSNASEAGSSP
;
A
#
# COMPACT_ATOMS: atom_id res chain seq x y z
N MET A 1 3.04 -8.57 -16.89
CA MET A 1 2.30 -7.45 -17.51
C MET A 1 1.87 -6.37 -16.52
N LEU A 2 1.26 -6.75 -15.41
CA LEU A 2 0.89 -5.77 -14.37
C LEU A 2 2.12 -5.05 -13.79
N GLY A 3 3.24 -5.74 -13.63
CA GLY A 3 4.47 -5.13 -13.16
C GLY A 3 4.98 -4.02 -14.09
N VAL A 4 4.85 -4.20 -15.39
CA VAL A 4 5.21 -3.19 -16.39
C VAL A 4 4.30 -1.97 -16.26
N LEU A 5 2.99 -2.19 -16.09
CA LEU A 5 2.04 -1.11 -15.88
C LEU A 5 2.36 -0.31 -14.62
N LEU A 6 2.70 -0.98 -13.54
CA LEU A 6 3.07 -0.34 -12.27
C LEU A 6 4.34 0.49 -12.41
N GLU A 7 5.33 0.00 -13.15
CA GLU A 7 6.55 0.76 -13.43
C GLU A 7 6.24 2.02 -14.26
N GLU A 8 5.31 1.93 -15.21
CA GLU A 8 4.87 3.08 -16.01
C GLU A 8 4.13 4.11 -15.15
N ILE A 9 3.28 3.66 -14.23
CA ILE A 9 2.58 4.54 -13.29
C ILE A 9 3.59 5.26 -12.40
N LEU A 10 4.59 4.54 -11.91
CA LEU A 10 5.63 5.08 -11.06
C LEU A 10 6.46 6.13 -11.82
N ALA A 11 6.82 5.84 -13.07
CA ALA A 11 7.53 6.78 -13.95
C ALA A 11 6.70 8.04 -14.20
N TYR A 12 5.41 7.88 -14.48
CA TYR A 12 4.49 9.00 -14.65
C TYR A 12 4.46 9.88 -13.39
N MET A 13 4.32 9.27 -12.21
CA MET A 13 4.29 9.99 -10.96
C MET A 13 5.58 10.80 -10.76
N ARG A 14 6.73 10.20 -11.00
CA ARG A 14 8.04 10.85 -10.85
C ARG A 14 8.27 11.97 -11.86
N SER A 15 7.54 12.00 -12.96
CA SER A 15 7.60 13.09 -13.95
C SER A 15 6.81 14.31 -13.52
N LEU A 16 5.94 14.20 -12.54
CA LEU A 16 5.12 15.31 -12.06
C LEU A 16 5.93 16.22 -11.13
N PRO A 17 5.67 17.54 -11.15
CA PRO A 17 6.23 18.42 -10.12
C PRO A 17 5.63 18.09 -8.76
N GLY A 18 6.37 18.36 -7.69
CA GLY A 18 5.88 18.16 -6.34
C GLY A 18 4.59 18.93 -6.07
N SER A 19 3.71 18.38 -5.25
CA SER A 19 2.43 19.01 -4.94
C SER A 19 1.92 18.54 -3.57
N ARG A 20 1.27 19.46 -2.86
CA ARG A 20 0.53 19.14 -1.64
C ARG A 20 -0.94 18.85 -1.91
N ARG A 21 -1.40 19.13 -3.12
CA ARG A 21 -2.79 18.88 -3.51
C ARG A 21 -2.88 17.53 -4.21
N LEU A 22 -3.95 16.81 -3.92
CA LEU A 22 -4.26 15.56 -4.61
C LEU A 22 -4.59 15.86 -6.07
N ARG A 23 -3.84 15.27 -6.99
CA ARG A 23 -4.03 15.43 -8.43
C ARG A 23 -4.45 14.15 -9.12
N THR A 24 -3.98 13.01 -8.61
CA THR A 24 -4.21 11.70 -9.22
C THR A 24 -4.51 10.70 -8.12
N LEU A 25 -5.48 9.84 -8.36
CA LEU A 25 -5.83 8.77 -7.44
C LEU A 25 -5.64 7.43 -8.16
N VAL A 26 -4.83 6.56 -7.59
CA VAL A 26 -4.62 5.20 -8.08
C VAL A 26 -5.33 4.25 -7.14
N VAL A 27 -6.27 3.48 -7.64
CA VAL A 27 -7.08 2.55 -6.85
C VAL A 27 -6.76 1.12 -7.28
N PHE A 28 -6.31 0.32 -6.32
CA PHE A 28 -6.13 -1.11 -6.51
C PHE A 28 -7.25 -1.85 -5.79
N ASP A 29 -8.24 -2.29 -6.55
CA ASP A 29 -9.33 -3.10 -6.01
C ASP A 29 -8.91 -4.56 -6.07
N GLU A 30 -8.78 -5.18 -4.91
CA GLU A 30 -8.29 -6.54 -4.71
C GLU A 30 -6.83 -6.72 -5.15
N VAL A 31 -5.93 -6.51 -4.21
CA VAL A 31 -4.47 -6.58 -4.46
C VAL A 31 -3.89 -7.99 -4.24
N PHE A 32 -4.72 -9.01 -4.32
CA PHE A 32 -4.27 -10.40 -4.14
C PHE A 32 -3.05 -10.70 -5.03
N GLY A 33 -1.98 -11.19 -4.42
CA GLY A 33 -0.77 -11.57 -5.11
C GLY A 33 0.16 -10.41 -5.51
N MET A 34 -0.23 -9.15 -5.28
CA MET A 34 0.63 -8.00 -5.60
C MET A 34 1.61 -7.65 -4.48
N LEU A 35 1.19 -7.83 -3.23
CA LEU A 35 1.94 -7.47 -2.04
C LEU A 35 2.01 -8.63 -1.05
N PRO A 36 2.52 -9.81 -1.46
CA PRO A 36 2.57 -10.96 -0.56
C PRO A 36 3.59 -10.73 0.57
N PRO A 37 3.41 -11.42 1.70
CA PRO A 37 4.39 -11.38 2.79
C PRO A 37 5.77 -11.86 2.34
N HIS A 38 6.81 -11.35 2.99
CA HIS A 38 8.17 -11.82 2.78
C HIS A 38 8.25 -13.35 3.07
N PRO A 39 9.00 -14.14 2.30
CA PRO A 39 10.02 -13.72 1.31
C PRO A 39 9.51 -13.60 -0.13
N ALA A 40 8.22 -13.78 -0.40
CA ALA A 40 7.70 -13.68 -1.76
C ALA A 40 7.92 -12.26 -2.31
N ASN A 41 8.44 -12.19 -3.53
CA ASN A 41 8.80 -10.92 -4.15
C ASN A 41 8.48 -10.93 -5.65
N PRO A 42 7.18 -10.90 -6.02
CA PRO A 42 6.80 -10.81 -7.42
C PRO A 42 7.19 -9.45 -8.02
N ALA A 43 7.17 -9.37 -9.36
CA ALA A 43 7.52 -8.15 -10.07
C ALA A 43 6.63 -6.95 -9.71
N THR A 44 5.44 -7.19 -9.18
CA THR A 44 4.49 -6.14 -8.76
C THR A 44 4.81 -5.53 -7.40
N LYS A 45 5.53 -6.24 -6.53
CA LYS A 45 5.71 -5.83 -5.14
C LYS A 45 6.55 -4.56 -5.01
N ARG A 46 7.71 -4.54 -5.63
CA ARG A 46 8.64 -3.40 -5.54
C ARG A 46 8.03 -2.09 -6.05
N PRO A 47 7.44 -2.05 -7.26
CA PRO A 47 6.85 -0.81 -7.74
C PRO A 47 5.64 -0.37 -6.93
N THR A 48 4.83 -1.29 -6.41
CA THR A 48 3.69 -0.95 -5.56
C THR A 48 4.15 -0.31 -4.25
N VAL A 49 5.16 -0.88 -3.60
CA VAL A 49 5.72 -0.32 -2.36
C VAL A 49 6.34 1.06 -2.61
N ALA A 50 7.08 1.21 -3.72
CA ALA A 50 7.66 2.50 -4.09
C ALA A 50 6.59 3.56 -4.34
N LEU A 51 5.50 3.18 -5.00
CA LEU A 51 4.37 4.06 -5.24
C LEU A 51 3.75 4.52 -3.91
N MET A 52 3.53 3.62 -2.97
CA MET A 52 2.98 3.94 -1.66
C MET A 52 3.88 4.89 -0.87
N LYS A 53 5.19 4.70 -0.94
CA LYS A 53 6.15 5.53 -0.21
C LYS A 53 6.29 6.94 -0.78
N GLN A 54 6.24 7.08 -2.09
CA GLN A 54 6.60 8.31 -2.79
C GLN A 54 5.41 9.15 -3.23
N SER A 55 4.22 8.56 -3.30
CA SER A 55 3.05 9.19 -3.91
C SER A 55 2.67 10.53 -3.28
N ARG A 56 2.78 10.65 -1.98
CA ARG A 56 2.39 11.87 -1.26
C ARG A 56 3.11 13.12 -1.76
N ALA A 57 4.39 13.02 -2.06
CA ALA A 57 5.20 14.15 -2.51
C ALA A 57 4.76 14.69 -3.86
N PHE A 58 4.08 13.87 -4.67
CA PHE A 58 3.66 14.22 -6.02
C PHE A 58 2.16 14.48 -6.15
N GLY A 59 1.43 14.53 -5.05
CA GLY A 59 -0.01 14.71 -5.09
C GLY A 59 -0.76 13.52 -5.64
N VAL A 60 -0.20 12.33 -5.51
CA VAL A 60 -0.82 11.07 -5.92
C VAL A 60 -1.33 10.34 -4.69
N GLY A 61 -2.62 10.00 -4.70
CA GLY A 61 -3.23 9.17 -3.67
C GLY A 61 -3.23 7.72 -4.12
N VAL A 62 -2.99 6.81 -3.19
CA VAL A 62 -3.02 5.37 -3.46
C VAL A 62 -4.02 4.72 -2.52
N VAL A 63 -4.98 4.01 -3.08
CA VAL A 63 -5.98 3.24 -2.34
C VAL A 63 -5.77 1.77 -2.65
N ILE A 64 -5.62 0.97 -1.61
CA ILE A 64 -5.44 -0.47 -1.73
C ILE A 64 -6.57 -1.15 -0.97
N ALA A 65 -7.31 -2.01 -1.65
CA ALA A 65 -8.40 -2.76 -1.07
C ALA A 65 -8.14 -4.27 -1.17
N THR A 66 -8.47 -4.99 -0.11
CA THR A 66 -8.38 -6.45 -0.09
C THR A 66 -9.40 -7.03 0.86
N GLN A 67 -9.82 -8.25 0.59
CA GLN A 67 -10.67 -9.02 1.49
C GLN A 67 -9.86 -9.90 2.45
N ASN A 68 -8.56 -10.09 2.18
CA ASN A 68 -7.70 -11.02 2.92
C ASN A 68 -6.44 -10.33 3.43
N PRO A 69 -6.49 -9.68 4.59
CA PRO A 69 -5.31 -8.99 5.12
C PRO A 69 -4.11 -9.90 5.38
N MET A 70 -4.36 -11.20 5.60
CA MET A 70 -3.26 -12.19 5.78
C MET A 70 -2.39 -12.36 4.55
N ASP A 71 -2.91 -12.03 3.36
CA ASP A 71 -2.18 -12.16 2.10
C ASP A 71 -1.31 -10.94 1.78
N LEU A 72 -1.27 -9.95 2.67
CA LEU A 72 -0.52 -8.74 2.46
C LEU A 72 0.74 -8.66 3.33
N ASP A 73 1.78 -8.05 2.76
CA ASP A 73 2.96 -7.67 3.52
C ASP A 73 2.64 -6.45 4.38
N TYR A 74 2.54 -6.64 5.70
CA TYR A 74 2.20 -5.56 6.61
C TYR A 74 3.30 -4.49 6.71
N ARG A 75 4.53 -4.80 6.31
CA ARG A 75 5.59 -3.78 6.21
C ARG A 75 5.25 -2.75 5.14
N ALA A 76 4.70 -3.19 4.02
CA ALA A 76 4.21 -2.29 2.99
C ALA A 76 3.02 -1.47 3.51
N LEU A 77 2.13 -2.10 4.27
CA LEU A 77 0.94 -1.43 4.81
C LEU A 77 1.29 -0.32 5.81
N SER A 78 2.45 -0.36 6.44
CA SER A 78 2.87 0.70 7.37
C SER A 78 2.99 2.07 6.70
N ASN A 79 3.06 2.11 5.36
CA ASN A 79 3.09 3.37 4.61
C ASN A 79 1.70 4.01 4.45
N ALA A 80 0.64 3.32 4.80
CA ALA A 80 -0.71 3.86 4.70
C ALA A 80 -1.03 4.75 5.90
N GLY A 81 -1.47 5.97 5.64
CA GLY A 81 -1.85 6.92 6.68
C GLY A 81 -3.32 6.80 7.11
N PHE A 82 -4.13 6.11 6.34
CA PHE A 82 -5.55 5.91 6.64
C PHE A 82 -5.91 4.44 6.44
N TRP A 83 -6.64 3.89 7.40
CA TRP A 83 -7.09 2.50 7.35
C TRP A 83 -8.60 2.46 7.52
N ALA A 84 -9.28 1.81 6.57
CA ALA A 84 -10.71 1.52 6.66
C ALA A 84 -10.86 0.02 6.79
N VAL A 85 -11.37 -0.44 7.92
CA VAL A 85 -11.51 -1.86 8.22
C VAL A 85 -12.98 -2.20 8.40
N GLY A 86 -13.49 -3.10 7.56
CA GLY A 86 -14.83 -3.61 7.68
C GLY A 86 -14.88 -4.85 8.56
N ARG A 87 -15.91 -5.65 8.36
CA ARG A 87 -16.07 -6.89 9.11
C ARG A 87 -15.03 -7.93 8.66
N LEU A 88 -14.27 -8.45 9.61
CA LEU A 88 -13.28 -9.50 9.39
C LEU A 88 -13.87 -10.86 9.77
N GLN A 89 -13.59 -11.89 8.98
CA GLN A 89 -14.25 -13.18 9.12
C GLN A 89 -13.55 -14.12 10.11
N THR A 90 -12.25 -13.99 10.29
CA THR A 90 -11.48 -14.90 11.13
C THR A 90 -10.72 -14.14 12.24
N ASP A 91 -10.43 -14.85 13.32
CA ASP A 91 -9.62 -14.28 14.41
C ASP A 91 -8.19 -14.01 13.95
N ALA A 92 -7.65 -14.82 13.03
CA ALA A 92 -6.33 -14.61 12.44
C ALA A 92 -6.27 -13.29 11.68
N ASP A 93 -7.30 -12.98 10.87
CA ASP A 93 -7.39 -11.71 10.14
C ASP A 93 -7.47 -10.52 11.10
N ARG A 94 -8.26 -10.65 12.17
CA ARG A 94 -8.38 -9.60 13.20
C ARG A 94 -7.04 -9.34 13.88
N ALA A 95 -6.34 -10.40 14.29
CA ALA A 95 -5.04 -10.29 14.93
C ALA A 95 -4.02 -9.63 14.02
N ARG A 96 -4.03 -9.98 12.72
CA ARG A 96 -3.13 -9.42 11.73
C ARG A 96 -3.34 -7.92 11.55
N VAL A 97 -4.59 -7.50 11.46
CA VAL A 97 -4.94 -6.07 11.31
C VAL A 97 -4.55 -5.29 12.55
N VAL A 98 -4.85 -5.81 13.73
CA VAL A 98 -4.48 -5.15 15.00
C VAL A 98 -2.97 -4.98 15.10
N GLU A 99 -2.20 -6.02 14.78
CA GLU A 99 -0.73 -5.96 14.79
C GLU A 99 -0.22 -4.91 13.79
N SER A 100 -0.76 -4.89 12.58
CA SER A 100 -0.36 -3.95 11.56
C SER A 100 -0.66 -2.51 11.94
N LEU A 101 -1.82 -2.27 12.55
CA LEU A 101 -2.20 -0.94 13.03
C LEU A 101 -1.30 -0.47 14.17
N SER A 102 -0.93 -1.35 15.09
CA SER A 102 -0.01 -1.03 16.18
C SER A 102 1.36 -0.62 15.64
N ASN A 103 1.87 -1.39 14.68
CA ASN A 103 3.17 -1.09 14.05
C ASN A 103 3.14 0.23 13.29
N ALA A 104 2.06 0.50 12.56
CA ALA A 104 1.90 1.76 11.83
C ALA A 104 1.81 2.96 12.78
N SER A 105 1.11 2.79 13.92
CA SER A 105 0.99 3.84 14.94
C SER A 105 2.35 4.16 15.57
N GLU A 106 3.13 3.14 15.88
CA GLU A 106 4.48 3.33 16.42
C GLU A 106 5.40 4.04 15.42
N ALA A 107 5.35 3.65 14.15
CA ALA A 107 6.12 4.30 13.10
C ALA A 107 5.71 5.76 12.91
N GLY A 108 4.41 6.06 13.03
CA GLY A 108 3.88 7.41 12.90
C GLY A 108 4.18 8.31 14.09
N SER A 109 4.44 7.75 15.27
CA SER A 109 4.74 8.52 16.48
C SER A 109 6.24 8.79 16.67
N SER A 110 7.11 8.22 15.86
CA SER A 110 8.54 8.53 15.89
C SER A 110 8.78 9.96 15.43
N PRO A 111 9.48 10.75 16.22
CA PRO A 111 9.84 12.12 15.81
C PRO A 111 10.83 12.14 14.65
#